data_8bc1d247644d3f2b41e8b5425082f51e
#
_entry.id   8bc1d247644d3f2b41e8b5425082f51e
#
_cell.length_a   1.000
_cell.length_b   1.000
_cell.length_c   1.000
_cell.angle_alpha   90.00
_cell.angle_beta   90.00
_cell.angle_gamma   90.00
#
_symmetry.space_group_name_H-M   'P 1'
#
loop_
_entity.id
_entity.type
_entity.pdbx_description
1 polymer ?
#
loop_
_entity_poly.entity_id
_entity_poly.type
_entity_poly.pdbx_seq_one_letter_code
_entity_poly.pdbx_strand_id
1 'polypeptide(L)'
;ECFRVRILRRPLLLTCLLLLTLLSLAFGFQSTFALASQRTLSPWTFQHWPRRHELTVIDHREKVSMGADYQIKIGSQSWLFPREVFVDVRWDGDSEFSTLRVNSKSNEHELALPRVQQSFVYRIHGGDYEADQWRDVSIVSPPNVMLSKVIITPPAYTELESYETDAAARVLYGSQL
;
A
#
# COMPACT_ATOMS: atom_id res chain seq x y z
N GLU A 1 -65.93 -35.92 1.93
CA GLU A 1 -65.05 -35.26 0.91
C GLU A 1 -63.62 -35.57 1.25
N CYS A 2 -63.09 -36.72 0.83
CA CYS A 2 -61.68 -37.04 0.94
C CYS A 2 -60.92 -36.27 -0.10
N PHE A 3 -60.41 -35.08 0.28
CA PHE A 3 -59.45 -34.31 -0.49
C PHE A 3 -58.28 -35.24 -0.86
N ARG A 4 -58.01 -35.44 -2.15
CA ARG A 4 -56.91 -36.33 -2.63
C ARG A 4 -55.56 -35.77 -2.23
N VAL A 5 -55.13 -36.00 -1.03
CA VAL A 5 -53.84 -35.59 -0.43
C VAL A 5 -52.63 -35.98 -1.30
N ARG A 6 -52.81 -37.00 -2.18
CA ARG A 6 -51.76 -37.45 -3.10
C ARG A 6 -51.40 -36.43 -4.22
N ILE A 7 -52.35 -35.59 -4.64
CA ILE A 7 -52.13 -34.60 -5.70
C ILE A 7 -51.36 -33.39 -5.15
N LEU A 8 -51.57 -33.05 -3.85
CA LEU A 8 -50.84 -31.94 -3.22
C LEU A 8 -49.43 -32.30 -2.76
N ARG A 9 -49.08 -33.55 -2.58
CA ARG A 9 -47.74 -33.95 -2.10
C ARG A 9 -46.62 -33.56 -3.06
N ARG A 10 -46.81 -33.69 -4.37
CA ARG A 10 -45.79 -33.33 -5.39
C ARG A 10 -45.49 -31.80 -5.41
N PRO A 11 -46.49 -30.93 -5.55
CA PRO A 11 -46.20 -29.51 -5.50
C PRO A 11 -45.66 -29.03 -4.13
N LEU A 12 -46.12 -29.62 -3.04
CA LEU A 12 -45.61 -29.29 -1.70
C LEU A 12 -44.13 -29.69 -1.52
N LEU A 13 -43.72 -30.86 -2.03
CA LEU A 13 -42.31 -31.28 -2.04
C LEU A 13 -41.45 -30.36 -2.91
N LEU A 14 -41.94 -29.96 -4.07
CA LEU A 14 -41.22 -29.02 -4.93
C LEU A 14 -41.07 -27.62 -4.30
N THR A 15 -42.10 -27.12 -3.63
CA THR A 15 -42.00 -25.82 -2.91
C THR A 15 -41.07 -25.89 -1.70
N CYS A 16 -41.10 -27.00 -0.94
CA CYS A 16 -40.17 -27.21 0.16
C CYS A 16 -38.70 -27.32 -0.34
N LEU A 17 -38.47 -28.02 -1.44
CA LEU A 17 -37.15 -28.12 -2.04
C LEU A 17 -36.64 -26.75 -2.53
N LEU A 18 -37.50 -25.98 -3.16
CA LEU A 18 -37.19 -24.62 -3.64
C LEU A 18 -36.90 -23.66 -2.50
N LEU A 19 -37.67 -23.74 -1.41
CA LEU A 19 -37.41 -22.97 -0.19
C LEU A 19 -36.09 -23.36 0.46
N LEU A 20 -35.77 -24.64 0.49
CA LEU A 20 -34.54 -25.15 1.09
C LEU A 20 -33.28 -24.74 0.29
N THR A 21 -33.41 -24.74 -1.05
CA THR A 21 -32.33 -24.24 -1.93
C THR A 21 -32.14 -22.74 -1.79
N LEU A 22 -33.23 -21.94 -1.70
CA LEU A 22 -33.16 -20.51 -1.46
C LEU A 22 -32.54 -20.19 -0.09
N LEU A 23 -32.90 -20.94 0.94
CA LEU A 23 -32.34 -20.80 2.28
C LEU A 23 -30.84 -21.14 2.30
N SER A 24 -30.46 -22.22 1.63
CA SER A 24 -29.04 -22.61 1.50
C SER A 24 -28.20 -21.56 0.75
N LEU A 25 -28.75 -20.98 -0.32
CA LEU A 25 -28.11 -19.86 -1.04
C LEU A 25 -27.99 -18.61 -0.16
N ALA A 26 -29.02 -18.27 0.60
CA ALA A 26 -29.00 -17.13 1.53
C ALA A 26 -27.96 -17.32 2.64
N PHE A 27 -27.80 -18.52 3.19
CA PHE A 27 -26.76 -18.83 4.17
C PHE A 27 -25.36 -18.86 3.59
N GLY A 28 -25.18 -19.40 2.36
CA GLY A 28 -23.90 -19.45 1.68
C GLY A 28 -23.35 -18.10 1.24
N PHE A 29 -24.24 -17.14 0.99
CA PHE A 29 -23.89 -15.79 0.50
C PHE A 29 -24.46 -14.68 1.39
N GLN A 30 -24.34 -14.85 2.72
CA GLN A 30 -24.92 -13.91 3.71
C GLN A 30 -24.54 -12.44 3.45
N SER A 31 -23.26 -12.17 3.14
CA SER A 31 -22.78 -10.80 2.92
C SER A 31 -23.35 -10.17 1.64
N THR A 32 -23.40 -10.93 0.56
CA THR A 32 -23.94 -10.46 -0.73
C THR A 32 -25.47 -10.35 -0.70
N PHE A 33 -26.14 -11.30 -0.04
CA PHE A 33 -27.60 -11.27 0.12
C PHE A 33 -28.06 -10.12 1.02
N ALA A 34 -27.35 -9.86 2.12
CA ALA A 34 -27.62 -8.73 3.02
C ALA A 34 -27.47 -7.40 2.26
N LEU A 35 -26.40 -7.24 1.48
CA LEU A 35 -26.17 -6.06 0.65
C LEU A 35 -27.25 -5.88 -0.44
N ALA A 36 -27.62 -6.97 -1.12
CA ALA A 36 -28.65 -6.92 -2.15
C ALA A 36 -30.04 -6.56 -1.56
N SER A 37 -30.39 -7.14 -0.42
CA SER A 37 -31.65 -6.85 0.28
C SER A 37 -31.70 -5.41 0.80
N GLN A 38 -30.59 -4.94 1.35
CA GLN A 38 -30.49 -3.55 1.86
C GLN A 38 -30.58 -2.52 0.73
N ARG A 39 -29.99 -2.78 -0.44
CA ARG A 39 -30.14 -1.91 -1.62
C ARG A 39 -31.55 -1.88 -2.17
N THR A 40 -32.27 -3.01 -2.13
CA THR A 40 -33.65 -3.08 -2.60
C THR A 40 -34.60 -2.33 -1.67
N LEU A 41 -34.32 -2.37 -0.36
CA LEU A 41 -35.13 -1.72 0.67
C LEU A 41 -34.76 -0.24 0.90
N SER A 42 -33.50 0.12 0.62
CA SER A 42 -32.96 1.48 0.84
C SER A 42 -32.10 1.93 -0.34
N PRO A 43 -32.67 2.25 -1.50
CA PRO A 43 -31.92 2.58 -2.73
C PRO A 43 -31.08 3.86 -2.62
N TRP A 44 -31.29 4.69 -1.61
CA TRP A 44 -30.55 5.93 -1.32
C TRP A 44 -29.27 5.71 -0.49
N THR A 45 -29.00 4.49 0.02
CA THR A 45 -27.76 4.19 0.73
C THR A 45 -26.72 3.66 -0.26
N PHE A 46 -25.70 4.49 -0.55
CA PHE A 46 -24.57 4.09 -1.40
C PHE A 46 -23.65 3.14 -0.64
N GLN A 47 -23.95 1.84 -0.66
CA GLN A 47 -23.03 0.83 -0.16
C GLN A 47 -22.24 0.24 -1.31
N HIS A 48 -20.90 0.22 -1.14
CA HIS A 48 -19.99 -0.39 -2.11
C HIS A 48 -20.11 -1.91 -2.04
N TRP A 49 -19.97 -2.58 -3.20
CA TRP A 49 -19.88 -4.04 -3.23
C TRP A 49 -18.62 -4.50 -2.49
N PRO A 50 -18.64 -5.69 -1.85
CA PRO A 50 -17.43 -6.26 -1.28
C PRO A 50 -16.40 -6.44 -2.40
N ARG A 51 -15.24 -5.83 -2.22
CA ARG A 51 -14.13 -5.87 -3.16
C ARG A 51 -13.53 -7.28 -3.15
N ARG A 52 -13.22 -7.81 -4.32
CA ARG A 52 -12.55 -9.13 -4.45
C ARG A 52 -11.05 -9.01 -4.23
N HIS A 53 -10.50 -7.85 -4.54
CA HIS A 53 -9.10 -7.55 -4.39
C HIS A 53 -8.91 -6.53 -3.28
N GLU A 54 -7.95 -6.78 -2.40
CA GLU A 54 -7.56 -5.86 -1.34
C GLU A 54 -6.05 -5.67 -1.42
N LEU A 55 -5.65 -4.52 -1.94
CA LEU A 55 -4.25 -4.17 -2.14
C LEU A 55 -3.74 -3.38 -0.93
N THR A 56 -2.52 -3.72 -0.51
CA THR A 56 -1.84 -3.06 0.60
C THR A 56 -0.43 -2.67 0.19
N VAL A 57 0.03 -1.51 0.63
CA VAL A 57 1.44 -1.11 0.49
C VAL A 57 2.22 -1.69 1.67
N ILE A 58 3.22 -2.51 1.38
CA ILE A 58 3.98 -3.26 2.40
C ILE A 58 4.98 -2.35 3.12
N ASP A 59 5.68 -1.49 2.41
CA ASP A 59 6.74 -0.64 2.97
C ASP A 59 6.52 0.82 2.54
N HIS A 60 5.64 1.53 3.28
CA HIS A 60 5.41 2.95 3.04
C HIS A 60 6.42 3.78 3.82
N ARG A 61 7.24 4.54 3.11
CA ARG A 61 8.16 5.51 3.70
C ARG A 61 7.66 6.93 3.42
N GLU A 62 7.35 7.64 4.48
CA GLU A 62 6.87 9.03 4.38
C GLU A 62 7.98 10.02 4.00
N LYS A 63 9.25 9.66 4.25
CA LYS A 63 10.41 10.53 4.02
C LYS A 63 11.48 9.82 3.23
N VAL A 64 12.01 10.50 2.22
CA VAL A 64 13.06 9.98 1.33
C VAL A 64 14.11 11.06 1.11
N SER A 65 15.37 10.68 1.05
CA SER A 65 16.46 11.62 0.73
C SER A 65 16.39 12.05 -0.73
N MET A 66 16.66 13.32 -0.99
CA MET A 66 16.73 13.85 -2.34
C MET A 66 17.70 13.04 -3.21
N GLY A 67 17.26 12.63 -4.39
CA GLY A 67 18.04 11.85 -5.34
C GLY A 67 18.13 10.35 -5.04
N ALA A 68 17.50 9.87 -3.98
CA ALA A 68 17.39 8.44 -3.69
C ALA A 68 16.31 7.77 -4.54
N ASP A 69 16.41 6.47 -4.69
CA ASP A 69 15.39 5.66 -5.33
C ASP A 69 14.27 5.32 -4.34
N TYR A 70 13.01 5.42 -4.79
CA TYR A 70 11.85 5.05 -4.01
C TYR A 70 11.19 3.80 -4.59
N GLN A 71 10.98 2.80 -3.76
CA GLN A 71 10.35 1.54 -4.15
C GLN A 71 8.98 1.42 -3.48
N ILE A 72 7.94 1.22 -4.29
CA ILE A 72 6.59 0.95 -3.84
C ILE A 72 6.36 -0.55 -3.97
N LYS A 73 6.25 -1.23 -2.82
CA LYS A 73 5.93 -2.66 -2.77
C LYS A 73 4.46 -2.84 -2.44
N ILE A 74 3.76 -3.55 -3.32
CA ILE A 74 2.32 -3.75 -3.22
C ILE A 74 2.06 -5.23 -2.99
N GLY A 75 1.41 -5.54 -1.89
CA GLY A 75 0.92 -6.86 -1.55
C GLY A 75 -0.59 -6.94 -1.66
N SER A 76 -1.14 -8.14 -1.58
CA SER A 76 -2.57 -8.39 -1.49
C SER A 76 -2.89 -9.07 -0.16
N GLN A 77 -3.92 -8.59 0.52
CA GLN A 77 -4.48 -9.28 1.68
C GLN A 77 -5.44 -10.40 1.26
N SER A 78 -5.96 -10.32 0.04
CA SER A 78 -6.81 -11.36 -0.51
C SER A 78 -5.98 -12.45 -1.21
N TRP A 79 -6.52 -13.67 -1.27
CA TRP A 79 -5.90 -14.79 -2.00
C TRP A 79 -5.86 -14.58 -3.52
N LEU A 80 -6.64 -13.62 -4.04
CA LEU A 80 -6.72 -13.29 -5.44
C LEU A 80 -5.96 -11.98 -5.71
N PHE A 81 -4.89 -12.06 -6.49
CA PHE A 81 -4.13 -10.90 -6.92
C PHE A 81 -4.67 -10.40 -8.27
N PRO A 82 -4.88 -9.08 -8.48
CA PRO A 82 -5.27 -8.56 -9.78
C PRO A 82 -4.15 -8.74 -10.80
N ARG A 83 -4.51 -9.00 -12.05
CA ARG A 83 -3.52 -9.19 -13.14
C ARG A 83 -2.72 -7.93 -13.44
N GLU A 84 -3.33 -6.79 -13.24
CA GLU A 84 -2.75 -5.47 -13.50
C GLU A 84 -2.95 -4.59 -12.29
N VAL A 85 -1.87 -3.96 -11.86
CA VAL A 85 -1.84 -2.97 -10.79
C VAL A 85 -1.22 -1.71 -11.34
N PHE A 86 -1.82 -0.60 -11.01
CA PHE A 86 -1.38 0.72 -11.42
C PHE A 86 -1.13 1.58 -10.18
N VAL A 87 -0.21 2.51 -10.33
CA VAL A 87 0.07 3.54 -9.34
C VAL A 87 -0.09 4.89 -10.01
N ASP A 88 -1.02 5.68 -9.49
CA ASP A 88 -1.12 7.08 -9.86
C ASP A 88 -0.14 7.88 -9.01
N VAL A 89 0.72 8.62 -9.64
CA VAL A 89 1.71 9.48 -8.99
C VAL A 89 1.45 10.92 -9.41
N ARG A 90 1.37 11.81 -8.44
CA ARG A 90 1.27 13.25 -8.68
C ARG A 90 2.41 13.95 -7.94
N TRP A 91 3.25 14.63 -8.69
CA TRP A 91 4.37 15.38 -8.16
C TRP A 91 3.92 16.70 -7.53
N ASP A 92 4.67 17.17 -6.56
CA ASP A 92 4.39 18.45 -5.94
C ASP A 92 4.53 19.57 -6.98
N GLY A 93 3.49 20.41 -7.08
CA GLY A 93 3.37 21.43 -8.13
C GLY A 93 2.61 21.01 -9.39
N ASP A 94 2.36 19.71 -9.60
CA ASP A 94 1.58 19.24 -10.74
C ASP A 94 0.09 19.18 -10.42
N SER A 95 -0.75 19.62 -11.36
CA SER A 95 -2.20 19.51 -11.27
C SER A 95 -2.71 18.13 -11.72
N GLU A 96 -1.94 17.44 -12.56
CA GLU A 96 -2.29 16.15 -13.15
C GLU A 96 -1.48 15.02 -12.49
N PHE A 97 -2.02 13.82 -12.52
CA PHE A 97 -1.32 12.63 -12.08
C PHE A 97 -0.89 11.77 -13.27
N SER A 98 0.21 11.07 -13.12
CA SER A 98 0.71 10.09 -14.08
C SER A 98 0.40 8.70 -13.59
N THR A 99 -0.23 7.89 -14.43
CA THR A 99 -0.53 6.49 -14.13
C THR A 99 0.59 5.58 -14.62
N LEU A 100 1.23 4.89 -13.70
CA LEU A 100 2.32 3.97 -13.97
C LEU A 100 1.86 2.52 -13.77
N ARG A 101 2.16 1.66 -14.75
CA ARG A 101 1.90 0.23 -14.63
C ARG A 101 2.97 -0.44 -13.79
N VAL A 102 2.56 -1.23 -12.82
CA VAL A 102 3.48 -1.95 -11.93
C VAL A 102 3.93 -3.26 -12.56
N ASN A 103 5.22 -3.56 -12.49
CA ASN A 103 5.74 -4.83 -12.94
C ASN A 103 5.38 -5.95 -11.96
N SER A 104 4.77 -6.99 -12.47
CA SER A 104 4.45 -8.19 -11.69
C SER A 104 5.65 -9.14 -11.70
N LYS A 105 6.23 -9.38 -10.53
CA LYS A 105 7.19 -10.46 -10.32
C LYS A 105 6.62 -11.40 -9.28
N SER A 106 6.14 -12.55 -9.74
CA SER A 106 5.60 -13.59 -8.84
C SER A 106 4.40 -13.11 -8.02
N ASN A 107 4.44 -13.05 -6.71
CA ASN A 107 3.35 -12.64 -5.83
C ASN A 107 3.49 -11.20 -5.29
N GLU A 108 4.50 -10.47 -5.75
CA GLU A 108 4.74 -9.08 -5.33
C GLU A 108 4.77 -8.18 -6.56
N HIS A 109 4.11 -7.06 -6.45
CA HIS A 109 4.17 -6.00 -7.44
C HIS A 109 5.08 -4.90 -6.92
N GLU A 110 6.09 -4.57 -7.70
CA GLU A 110 7.08 -3.57 -7.34
C GLU A 110 7.16 -2.48 -8.41
N LEU A 111 7.09 -1.24 -7.98
CA LEU A 111 7.35 -0.07 -8.80
C LEU A 111 8.54 0.69 -8.21
N ALA A 112 9.59 0.87 -9.01
CA ALA A 112 10.73 1.68 -8.66
C ALA A 112 10.63 3.06 -9.31
N LEU A 113 10.72 4.11 -8.52
CA LEU A 113 10.84 5.49 -8.95
C LEU A 113 12.30 5.91 -8.75
N PRO A 114 13.12 5.98 -9.83
CA PRO A 114 14.53 6.30 -9.69
C PRO A 114 14.76 7.78 -9.41
N ARG A 115 15.73 8.09 -8.57
CA ARG A 115 16.28 9.42 -8.31
C ARG A 115 15.21 10.48 -8.07
N VAL A 116 14.37 10.28 -7.07
CA VAL A 116 13.27 11.19 -6.73
C VAL A 116 13.82 12.53 -6.26
N GLN A 117 13.41 13.63 -6.91
CA GLN A 117 13.89 14.99 -6.64
C GLN A 117 12.82 15.89 -6.02
N GLN A 118 11.55 15.54 -6.14
CA GLN A 118 10.41 16.33 -5.67
C GLN A 118 9.49 15.48 -4.82
N SER A 119 8.87 16.08 -3.83
CA SER A 119 7.81 15.44 -3.04
C SER A 119 6.66 15.04 -3.95
N PHE A 120 5.98 13.97 -3.60
CA PHE A 120 4.88 13.46 -4.40
C PHE A 120 3.84 12.76 -3.54
N VAL A 121 2.65 12.64 -4.10
CA VAL A 121 1.60 11.80 -3.54
C VAL A 121 1.30 10.67 -4.50
N TYR A 122 0.96 9.51 -3.97
CA TYR A 122 0.59 8.37 -4.80
C TYR A 122 -0.61 7.62 -4.24
N ARG A 123 -1.32 6.95 -5.12
CA ARG A 123 -2.37 5.99 -4.79
C ARG A 123 -2.25 4.76 -5.67
N ILE A 124 -2.75 3.64 -5.16
CA ILE A 124 -2.71 2.36 -5.88
C ILE A 124 -4.12 1.96 -6.29
N HIS A 125 -4.23 1.38 -7.49
CA HIS A 125 -5.48 0.78 -7.96
C HIS A 125 -5.20 -0.45 -8.82
N GLY A 126 -6.16 -1.37 -8.85
CA GLY A 126 -6.02 -2.59 -9.64
C GLY A 126 -7.21 -3.54 -9.46
N GLY A 127 -7.69 -4.13 -10.54
CA GLY A 127 -8.91 -4.93 -10.51
C GLY A 127 -10.13 -4.10 -10.10
N ASP A 128 -10.80 -4.49 -9.01
CA ASP A 128 -11.91 -3.76 -8.39
C ASP A 128 -11.49 -2.93 -7.16
N TYR A 129 -10.17 -2.86 -6.89
CA TYR A 129 -9.61 -2.06 -5.79
C TYR A 129 -9.16 -0.69 -6.28
N GLU A 130 -9.62 0.33 -5.60
CA GLU A 130 -9.14 1.70 -5.73
C GLU A 130 -8.90 2.25 -4.32
N ALA A 131 -7.69 2.75 -4.08
CA ALA A 131 -7.39 3.37 -2.79
C ALA A 131 -8.14 4.69 -2.64
N ASP A 132 -8.82 4.85 -1.53
CA ASP A 132 -9.61 6.05 -1.25
C ASP A 132 -8.72 7.24 -0.84
N GLN A 133 -7.48 6.95 -0.39
CA GLN A 133 -6.57 7.98 0.13
C GLN A 133 -5.25 8.02 -0.66
N TRP A 134 -4.79 9.24 -0.90
CA TRP A 134 -3.45 9.50 -1.39
C TRP A 134 -2.45 9.37 -0.24
N ARG A 135 -1.27 8.83 -0.55
CA ARG A 135 -0.16 8.69 0.40
C ARG A 135 0.91 9.70 0.07
N ASP A 136 1.33 10.47 1.06
CA ASP A 136 2.34 11.51 0.90
C ASP A 136 3.74 10.95 1.08
N VAL A 137 4.66 11.43 0.24
CA VAL A 137 6.11 11.17 0.34
C VAL A 137 6.83 12.50 0.24
N SER A 138 7.48 12.87 1.34
CA SER A 138 8.23 14.11 1.46
C SER A 138 9.71 13.88 1.15
N ILE A 139 10.31 14.76 0.35
CA ILE A 139 11.73 14.75 0.09
C ILE A 139 12.46 15.56 1.17
N VAL A 140 13.49 14.95 1.74
CA VAL A 140 14.36 15.59 2.71
C VAL A 140 15.74 15.80 2.08
N SER A 141 16.23 17.02 2.13
CA SER A 141 17.61 17.28 1.72
C SER A 141 18.57 16.51 2.61
N PRO A 142 19.63 15.91 2.04
CA PRO A 142 20.65 15.28 2.86
C PRO A 142 21.26 16.30 3.81
N PRO A 143 21.69 15.88 5.02
CA PRO A 143 22.34 16.77 5.95
C PRO A 143 23.60 17.35 5.30
N ASN A 144 23.70 18.65 5.30
CA ASN A 144 24.89 19.34 4.83
C ASN A 144 25.77 19.68 6.02
N VAL A 145 26.94 19.07 6.08
CA VAL A 145 27.95 19.39 7.09
C VAL A 145 28.66 20.69 6.65
N MET A 146 28.26 21.79 7.23
CA MET A 146 28.87 23.10 6.89
C MET A 146 30.24 23.28 7.55
N LEU A 147 30.51 22.64 8.67
CA LEU A 147 31.76 22.76 9.38
C LEU A 147 32.06 21.44 10.11
N SER A 148 33.20 20.85 9.86
CA SER A 148 33.74 19.74 10.65
C SER A 148 35.09 20.17 11.23
N LYS A 149 35.19 20.21 12.53
CA LYS A 149 36.45 20.44 13.23
C LYS A 149 36.96 19.10 13.73
N VAL A 150 38.21 18.83 13.45
CA VAL A 150 38.91 17.64 13.94
C VAL A 150 39.91 18.10 14.99
N ILE A 151 39.79 17.58 16.20
CA ILE A 151 40.74 17.81 17.27
C ILE A 151 41.78 16.71 17.25
N ILE A 152 43.01 17.07 17.00
CA ILE A 152 44.12 16.12 16.92
C ILE A 152 44.91 16.21 18.24
N THR A 153 44.97 15.10 18.96
CA THR A 153 45.80 14.96 20.17
C THR A 153 47.03 14.17 19.81
N PRO A 154 48.22 14.82 19.73
CA PRO A 154 49.45 14.12 19.45
C PRO A 154 49.84 13.18 20.61
N PRO A 155 50.63 12.13 20.33
CA PRO A 155 51.14 11.24 21.37
C PRO A 155 51.96 12.00 22.41
N ALA A 156 51.89 11.59 23.69
CA ALA A 156 52.54 12.27 24.81
C ALA A 156 54.06 12.47 24.65
N TYR A 157 54.73 11.62 23.92
CA TYR A 157 56.18 11.71 23.67
C TYR A 157 56.60 12.88 22.77
N THR A 158 55.61 13.52 22.09
CA THR A 158 55.89 14.63 21.16
C THR A 158 55.90 15.99 21.88
N GLU A 159 55.38 16.07 23.12
CA GLU A 159 55.24 17.29 23.89
C GLU A 159 54.43 18.43 23.16
N LEU A 160 53.66 18.01 22.13
CA LEU A 160 52.83 18.92 21.37
C LEU A 160 51.46 19.03 21.98
N GLU A 161 50.93 20.26 22.02
CA GLU A 161 49.54 20.48 22.42
C GLU A 161 48.53 20.01 21.35
N SER A 162 47.32 19.66 21.79
CA SER A 162 46.22 19.35 20.89
C SER A 162 45.82 20.58 20.07
N TYR A 163 45.59 20.40 18.82
CA TYR A 163 45.18 21.46 17.90
C TYR A 163 43.95 21.10 17.10
N GLU A 164 43.18 22.12 16.74
CA GLU A 164 41.99 21.97 15.88
C GLU A 164 42.35 22.26 14.43
N THR A 165 41.76 21.48 13.51
CA THR A 165 41.88 21.71 12.07
C THR A 165 40.59 21.40 11.36
N ASP A 166 40.28 22.14 10.32
CA ASP A 166 39.12 21.99 9.43
C ASP A 166 39.47 21.33 8.10
N ALA A 167 40.73 21.02 7.87
CA ALA A 167 41.21 20.44 6.64
C ALA A 167 41.74 19.01 6.86
N ALA A 168 41.98 18.29 5.77
CA ALA A 168 42.64 17.01 5.82
C ALA A 168 44.01 17.13 6.51
N ALA A 169 44.08 16.63 7.74
CA ALA A 169 45.29 16.73 8.55
C ALA A 169 46.20 15.53 8.33
N ARG A 170 47.50 15.80 8.24
CA ARG A 170 48.53 14.75 8.34
C ARG A 170 48.82 14.55 9.83
N VAL A 171 48.47 13.40 10.34
CA VAL A 171 48.69 13.04 11.74
C VAL A 171 49.89 12.14 11.92
N LEU A 172 50.57 12.29 13.06
CA LEU A 172 51.66 11.39 13.44
C LEU A 172 51.08 10.03 13.82
N TYR A 173 51.85 8.98 13.56
CA TYR A 173 51.46 7.63 13.96
C TYR A 173 51.29 7.56 15.49
N GLY A 174 50.14 7.09 15.93
CA GLY A 174 49.76 7.02 17.35
C GLY A 174 48.99 8.23 17.89
N SER A 175 48.65 9.25 17.05
CA SER A 175 47.74 10.32 17.45
C SER A 175 46.29 9.81 17.60
N GLN A 176 45.55 10.39 18.53
CA GLN A 176 44.08 10.18 18.67
C GLN A 176 43.37 11.28 17.94
N LEU A 177 42.24 10.91 17.27
CA LEU A 177 41.36 11.76 16.51
C LEU A 177 40.07 11.98 17.30
#